data_76b4bba1647146a849842eec06cef91c
#
_entry.id   76b4bba1647146a849842eec06cef91c
#
_cell.length_a   1.000
_cell.length_b   1.000
_cell.length_c   1.000
_cell.angle_alpha   90.00
_cell.angle_beta   90.00
_cell.angle_gamma   90.00
#
_symmetry.space_group_name_H-M   'P 1'
#
loop_
_entity.id
_entity.type
_entity.pdbx_description
1 polymer ?
#
loop_
_entity_poly.entity_id
_entity_poly.type
_entity_poly.pdbx_seq_one_letter_code
_entity_poly.pdbx_strand_id
1 'polypeptide(L)'
;KEVVGMNSDYLPRVRETFEFFDKYKLRYKVTTVLTKINASVSNVLDLYEFLQQFQCLAHWEVRIAHKSLYSKWNFEKLKIAKESIQQIDEAVQKIKGHSKFKISWEPVDRKHYFQAKQGSKSFKGSRCSANYSNMMILPDGKVTICEQLYWNPNYIIGDLTKQSIPEVWNSPRALALAFPKRDDFRDVSPCKRCKIFEECYNFPNRCIVDVLKGYGEVNSDFPDPRCVEAPAFLSELRPE
;
A
#
# COMPACT_ATOMS: atom_id res chain seq x y z
N LYS A 1 13.97 3.32 -17.65
CA LYS A 1 13.13 3.26 -18.87
C LYS A 1 12.24 2.02 -18.87
N GLU A 2 12.79 0.82 -18.67
CA GLU A 2 12.05 -0.46 -18.74
C GLU A 2 10.92 -0.61 -17.70
N VAL A 3 11.09 -0.04 -16.51
CA VAL A 3 10.12 -0.19 -15.41
C VAL A 3 9.08 0.94 -15.40
N VAL A 4 9.48 2.15 -15.79
CA VAL A 4 8.62 3.36 -15.69
C VAL A 4 7.98 3.72 -17.02
N GLY A 5 8.38 3.08 -18.14
CA GLY A 5 7.86 3.37 -19.48
C GLY A 5 8.16 4.77 -20.01
N MET A 6 9.06 5.51 -19.37
CA MET A 6 9.40 6.87 -19.78
C MET A 6 10.61 6.91 -20.71
N ASN A 7 10.49 7.66 -21.78
CA ASN A 7 11.55 7.84 -22.77
C ASN A 7 12.60 8.90 -22.40
N SER A 8 12.41 9.64 -21.31
CA SER A 8 13.30 10.70 -20.85
C SER A 8 14.10 10.29 -19.61
N ASP A 9 15.25 10.91 -19.40
CA ASP A 9 15.97 10.84 -18.13
C ASP A 9 15.11 11.51 -17.04
N TYR A 10 14.71 10.73 -16.06
CA TYR A 10 13.83 11.19 -14.99
C TYR A 10 14.60 11.83 -13.83
N LEU A 11 15.88 11.48 -13.67
CA LEU A 11 16.69 11.91 -12.52
C LEU A 11 16.87 13.43 -12.42
N PRO A 12 17.12 14.19 -13.51
CA PRO A 12 17.19 15.65 -13.45
C PRO A 12 15.92 16.28 -12.89
N ARG A 13 14.73 15.82 -13.33
CA ARG A 13 13.45 16.34 -12.84
C ARG A 13 13.22 16.04 -11.35
N VAL A 14 13.63 14.87 -10.89
CA VAL A 14 13.58 14.52 -9.46
C VAL A 14 14.47 15.46 -8.66
N ARG A 15 15.71 15.72 -9.13
CA ARG A 15 16.64 16.64 -8.50
C ARG A 15 16.06 18.05 -8.41
N GLU A 16 15.57 18.61 -9.51
CA GLU A 16 14.94 19.93 -9.56
C GLU A 16 13.76 20.02 -8.57
N THR A 17 12.96 18.96 -8.48
CA THR A 17 11.83 18.89 -7.53
C THR A 17 12.32 18.94 -6.08
N PHE A 18 13.38 18.21 -5.75
CA PHE A 18 13.92 18.19 -4.38
C PHE A 18 14.61 19.51 -4.01
N GLU A 19 15.32 20.13 -4.97
CA GLU A 19 15.89 21.48 -4.81
C GLU A 19 14.80 22.54 -4.61
N PHE A 20 13.69 22.41 -5.32
CA PHE A 20 12.51 23.25 -5.10
C PHE A 20 11.97 23.09 -3.67
N PHE A 21 11.82 21.85 -3.17
CA PHE A 21 11.36 21.62 -1.80
C PHE A 21 12.33 22.20 -0.77
N ASP A 22 13.63 22.07 -0.97
CA ASP A 22 14.64 22.64 -0.09
C ASP A 22 14.59 24.19 -0.09
N LYS A 23 14.47 24.80 -1.29
CA LYS A 23 14.34 26.26 -1.45
C LYS A 23 13.16 26.81 -0.69
N TYR A 24 12.01 26.13 -0.74
CA TYR A 24 10.77 26.58 -0.08
C TYR A 24 10.57 25.96 1.31
N LYS A 25 11.56 25.25 1.85
CA LYS A 25 11.53 24.59 3.17
C LYS A 25 10.34 23.63 3.34
N LEU A 26 9.96 22.95 2.28
CA LEU A 26 8.85 22.00 2.26
C LEU A 26 9.38 20.62 2.65
N ARG A 27 8.88 20.07 3.74
CA ARG A 27 9.22 18.71 4.15
C ARG A 27 8.53 17.68 3.26
N TYR A 28 9.26 16.67 2.84
CA TYR A 28 8.74 15.62 1.97
C TYR A 28 9.25 14.23 2.36
N LYS A 29 8.62 13.23 1.77
CA LYS A 29 8.96 11.82 1.89
C LYS A 29 9.30 11.28 0.51
N VAL A 30 10.32 10.43 0.44
CA VAL A 30 10.65 9.63 -0.75
C VAL A 30 10.29 8.17 -0.49
N THR A 31 9.61 7.53 -1.43
CA THR A 31 9.38 6.09 -1.41
C THR A 31 10.09 5.45 -2.59
N THR A 32 10.98 4.50 -2.31
CA THR A 32 11.68 3.71 -3.32
C THR A 32 11.13 2.30 -3.31
N VAL A 33 10.72 1.83 -4.48
CA VAL A 33 10.27 0.45 -4.67
C VAL A 33 11.39 -0.36 -5.32
N LEU A 34 11.86 -1.37 -4.62
CA LEU A 34 12.90 -2.28 -5.10
C LEU A 34 12.28 -3.43 -5.90
N THR A 35 12.89 -3.72 -7.03
CA THR A 35 12.58 -4.84 -7.92
C THR A 35 13.88 -5.58 -8.22
N LYS A 36 13.82 -6.74 -8.86
CA LYS A 36 15.02 -7.46 -9.33
C LYS A 36 15.99 -6.58 -10.13
N ILE A 37 15.48 -5.53 -10.78
CA ILE A 37 16.26 -4.66 -11.69
C ILE A 37 17.15 -3.69 -10.91
N ASN A 38 16.68 -3.19 -9.76
CA ASN A 38 17.34 -2.15 -8.97
C ASN A 38 17.72 -2.58 -7.54
N ALA A 39 17.45 -3.83 -7.16
CA ALA A 39 17.72 -4.36 -5.82
C ALA A 39 19.18 -4.85 -5.71
N SER A 40 20.12 -3.91 -5.67
CA SER A 40 21.51 -4.17 -5.30
C SER A 40 21.93 -3.26 -4.15
N VAL A 41 22.91 -3.70 -3.36
CA VAL A 41 23.46 -2.89 -2.27
C VAL A 41 24.04 -1.57 -2.80
N SER A 42 24.77 -1.61 -3.94
CA SER A 42 25.32 -0.39 -4.54
C SER A 42 24.22 0.61 -4.89
N ASN A 43 23.16 0.18 -5.61
CA ASN A 43 22.07 1.08 -5.98
C ASN A 43 21.37 1.71 -4.75
N VAL A 44 21.25 0.97 -3.66
CA VAL A 44 20.65 1.49 -2.43
C VAL A 44 21.56 2.51 -1.76
N LEU A 45 22.86 2.26 -1.73
CA LEU A 45 23.84 3.18 -1.16
C LEU A 45 24.02 4.44 -2.03
N ASP A 46 24.11 4.30 -3.34
CA ASP A 46 24.17 5.44 -4.27
C ASP A 46 22.94 6.34 -4.14
N LEU A 47 21.76 5.73 -4.00
CA LEU A 47 20.54 6.49 -3.76
C LEU A 47 20.52 7.16 -2.39
N TYR A 48 21.04 6.50 -1.36
CA TYR A 48 21.19 7.09 -0.03
C TYR A 48 22.11 8.34 -0.09
N GLU A 49 23.27 8.24 -0.74
CA GLU A 49 24.19 9.36 -0.90
C GLU A 49 23.56 10.50 -1.70
N PHE A 50 22.81 10.19 -2.75
CA PHE A 50 22.04 11.19 -3.48
C PHE A 50 21.03 11.89 -2.60
N LEU A 51 20.26 11.15 -1.80
CA LEU A 51 19.23 11.69 -0.92
C LEU A 51 19.81 12.51 0.24
N GLN A 52 21.01 12.21 0.68
CA GLN A 52 21.72 12.97 1.71
C GLN A 52 22.04 14.42 1.30
N GLN A 53 21.98 14.77 0.02
CA GLN A 53 22.23 16.13 -0.45
C GLN A 53 21.09 17.10 -0.08
N PHE A 54 19.88 16.60 0.19
CA PHE A 54 18.67 17.39 0.38
C PHE A 54 18.34 17.58 1.86
N GLN A 55 18.01 18.83 2.26
CA GLN A 55 17.82 19.20 3.67
C GLN A 55 16.40 18.95 4.17
N CYS A 56 15.39 19.10 3.30
CA CYS A 56 13.98 18.98 3.67
C CYS A 56 13.43 17.56 3.57
N LEU A 57 14.24 16.59 3.12
CA LEU A 57 13.85 15.18 3.14
C LEU A 57 13.66 14.72 4.59
N ALA A 58 12.42 14.42 4.96
CA ALA A 58 12.09 13.99 6.32
C ALA A 58 12.12 12.47 6.48
N HIS A 59 11.81 11.74 5.42
CA HIS A 59 11.64 10.29 5.50
C HIS A 59 11.92 9.62 4.15
N TRP A 60 12.78 8.62 4.16
CA TRP A 60 12.98 7.70 3.05
C TRP A 60 12.39 6.33 3.39
N GLU A 61 11.42 5.90 2.62
CA GLU A 61 10.80 4.59 2.76
C GLU A 61 11.25 3.69 1.62
N VAL A 62 11.89 2.58 1.97
CA VAL A 62 12.31 1.55 1.02
C VAL A 62 11.34 0.37 1.13
N ARG A 63 10.76 -0.01 0.02
CA ARG A 63 9.78 -1.10 -0.08
C ARG A 63 10.21 -2.13 -1.12
N ILE A 64 9.86 -3.36 -0.91
CA ILE A 64 9.97 -4.42 -1.92
C ILE A 64 8.72 -4.35 -2.81
N ALA A 65 8.92 -4.51 -4.13
CA ALA A 65 7.81 -4.62 -5.06
C ALA A 65 6.94 -5.84 -4.73
N HIS A 66 5.63 -5.65 -4.77
CA HIS A 66 4.65 -6.71 -4.60
C HIS A 66 3.80 -6.87 -5.85
N LYS A 67 3.34 -8.09 -6.14
CA LYS A 67 2.37 -8.34 -7.19
C LYS A 67 1.12 -7.51 -6.92
N SER A 68 0.76 -6.64 -7.86
CA SER A 68 -0.52 -5.94 -7.82
C SER A 68 -1.64 -6.96 -7.99
N LEU A 69 -2.80 -6.72 -7.34
CA LEU A 69 -4.01 -7.52 -7.51
C LEU A 69 -4.36 -7.81 -8.97
N TYR A 70 -3.99 -6.90 -9.84
CA TYR A 70 -4.50 -6.84 -11.20
C TYR A 70 -3.37 -6.72 -12.23
N SER A 71 -2.13 -6.89 -11.80
CA SER A 71 -1.03 -6.82 -12.73
C SER A 71 -1.13 -7.97 -13.76
N LYS A 72 -1.27 -7.59 -15.02
CA LYS A 72 -1.11 -8.52 -16.16
C LYS A 72 0.37 -8.85 -16.42
N TRP A 73 1.29 -8.19 -15.72
CA TRP A 73 2.72 -8.39 -15.88
C TRP A 73 3.18 -9.66 -15.19
N ASN A 74 4.13 -10.35 -15.80
CA ASN A 74 4.82 -11.44 -15.15
C ASN A 74 5.69 -10.89 -14.00
N PHE A 75 5.15 -10.92 -12.77
CA PHE A 75 5.81 -10.39 -11.59
C PHE A 75 7.12 -11.12 -11.28
N GLU A 76 7.30 -12.37 -11.72
CA GLU A 76 8.54 -13.13 -11.51
C GLU A 76 9.77 -12.43 -12.11
N LYS A 77 9.59 -11.66 -13.18
CA LYS A 77 10.66 -10.81 -13.75
C LYS A 77 11.08 -9.67 -12.84
N LEU A 78 10.25 -9.28 -11.89
CA LEU A 78 10.48 -8.19 -10.96
C LEU A 78 10.78 -8.65 -9.52
N LYS A 79 10.57 -9.93 -9.23
CA LYS A 79 10.75 -10.50 -7.90
C LYS A 79 12.22 -10.49 -7.50
N ILE A 80 12.50 -10.01 -6.30
CA ILE A 80 13.85 -9.93 -5.74
C ILE A 80 14.21 -11.30 -5.14
N ALA A 81 15.47 -11.71 -5.32
CA ALA A 81 16.02 -12.89 -4.67
C ALA A 81 16.16 -12.67 -3.15
N LYS A 82 15.96 -13.72 -2.35
CA LYS A 82 16.05 -13.64 -0.88
C LYS A 82 17.42 -13.18 -0.40
N GLU A 83 18.47 -13.63 -1.09
CA GLU A 83 19.85 -13.27 -0.80
C GLU A 83 20.10 -11.77 -0.98
N SER A 84 19.53 -11.17 -2.03
CA SER A 84 19.61 -9.73 -2.25
C SER A 84 18.87 -8.94 -1.17
N ILE A 85 17.73 -9.44 -0.69
CA ILE A 85 16.97 -8.82 0.40
C ILE A 85 17.81 -8.79 1.67
N GLN A 86 18.48 -9.90 2.02
CA GLN A 86 19.33 -9.98 3.20
C GLN A 86 20.51 -9.01 3.11
N GLN A 87 21.21 -8.97 1.98
CA GLN A 87 22.34 -8.05 1.77
C GLN A 87 21.91 -6.59 1.86
N ILE A 88 20.75 -6.25 1.30
CA ILE A 88 20.18 -4.89 1.40
C ILE A 88 19.77 -4.58 2.84
N ASP A 89 19.20 -5.54 3.58
CA ASP A 89 18.84 -5.35 4.98
C ASP A 89 20.07 -4.96 5.81
N GLU A 90 21.16 -5.71 5.68
CA GLU A 90 22.42 -5.41 6.36
C GLU A 90 22.96 -4.02 6.01
N ALA A 91 22.89 -3.63 4.74
CA ALA A 91 23.33 -2.31 4.30
C ALA A 91 22.43 -1.19 4.86
N VAL A 92 21.12 -1.37 4.80
CA VAL A 92 20.14 -0.39 5.31
C VAL A 92 20.28 -0.22 6.83
N GLN A 93 20.47 -1.31 7.59
CA GLN A 93 20.69 -1.20 9.05
C GLN A 93 21.94 -0.38 9.37
N LYS A 94 23.03 -0.52 8.60
CA LYS A 94 24.25 0.27 8.77
C LYS A 94 24.03 1.77 8.56
N ILE A 95 23.35 2.15 7.47
CA ILE A 95 23.13 3.58 7.15
C ILE A 95 22.06 4.24 8.02
N LYS A 96 21.11 3.45 8.54
CA LYS A 96 19.98 3.95 9.33
C LYS A 96 20.41 4.69 10.61
N GLY A 97 21.50 4.22 11.25
CA GLY A 97 22.06 4.83 12.46
C GLY A 97 22.74 6.19 12.24
N HIS A 98 23.11 6.51 10.99
CA HIS A 98 23.86 7.72 10.65
C HIS A 98 23.10 8.67 9.72
N SER A 99 21.85 8.31 9.36
CA SER A 99 21.03 9.11 8.46
C SER A 99 20.46 10.34 9.14
N LYS A 100 20.50 11.49 8.45
CA LYS A 100 19.86 12.74 8.88
C LYS A 100 18.34 12.76 8.72
N PHE A 101 17.78 11.78 8.00
CA PHE A 101 16.34 11.60 7.82
C PHE A 101 15.94 10.20 8.29
N LYS A 102 14.67 10.04 8.60
CA LYS A 102 14.13 8.73 8.98
C LYS A 102 14.21 7.76 7.80
N ILE A 103 14.71 6.54 8.03
CA ILE A 103 14.67 5.45 7.05
C ILE A 103 13.71 4.38 7.55
N SER A 104 12.72 4.02 6.73
CA SER A 104 11.85 2.85 6.92
C SER A 104 12.19 1.80 5.89
N TRP A 105 12.46 0.61 6.38
CA TRP A 105 12.73 -0.57 5.56
C TRP A 105 11.94 -1.76 6.11
N GLU A 106 11.13 -2.36 5.29
CA GLU A 106 10.37 -3.55 5.61
C GLU A 106 10.77 -4.69 4.66
N PRO A 107 11.76 -5.52 5.03
CA PRO A 107 12.24 -6.62 4.20
C PRO A 107 11.24 -7.80 4.15
N VAL A 108 10.06 -7.62 4.72
CA VAL A 108 9.09 -8.69 4.90
C VAL A 108 8.39 -9.00 3.59
N ASP A 109 8.53 -10.24 3.14
CA ASP A 109 7.62 -10.84 2.19
C ASP A 109 6.21 -10.81 2.80
N ARG A 110 5.32 -9.96 2.26
CA ARG A 110 3.94 -9.83 2.74
C ARG A 110 3.19 -11.17 2.70
N LYS A 111 3.53 -12.06 1.79
CA LYS A 111 2.97 -13.41 1.73
C LYS A 111 3.21 -14.16 3.03
N HIS A 112 4.46 -14.24 3.47
CA HIS A 112 4.82 -14.89 4.74
C HIS A 112 4.24 -14.15 5.94
N TYR A 113 4.21 -12.83 5.90
CA TYR A 113 3.59 -12.03 6.97
C TYR A 113 2.11 -12.34 7.14
N PHE A 114 1.33 -12.40 6.05
CA PHE A 114 -0.09 -12.72 6.14
C PHE A 114 -0.32 -14.18 6.52
N GLN A 115 0.45 -15.11 5.97
CA GLN A 115 0.35 -16.51 6.34
C GLN A 115 0.67 -16.75 7.83
N ALA A 116 1.72 -16.12 8.34
CA ALA A 116 2.11 -16.22 9.73
C ALA A 116 1.13 -15.54 10.69
N LYS A 117 0.34 -14.57 10.22
CA LYS A 117 -0.63 -13.80 11.01
C LYS A 117 -2.07 -14.22 10.77
N GLN A 118 -2.34 -15.13 9.84
CA GLN A 118 -3.69 -15.63 9.58
C GLN A 118 -4.28 -16.26 10.84
N GLY A 119 -5.51 -15.84 11.20
CA GLY A 119 -6.19 -16.31 12.40
C GLY A 119 -5.53 -15.90 13.72
N SER A 120 -4.67 -14.88 13.69
CA SER A 120 -3.93 -14.45 14.89
C SER A 120 -4.84 -13.82 15.92
N LYS A 121 -4.89 -14.38 17.13
CA LYS A 121 -5.60 -13.80 18.29
C LYS A 121 -5.05 -12.43 18.71
N SER A 122 -3.85 -12.05 18.27
CA SER A 122 -3.25 -10.75 18.56
C SER A 122 -3.60 -9.67 17.53
N PHE A 123 -4.28 -10.00 16.43
CA PHE A 123 -4.70 -9.03 15.45
C PHE A 123 -5.79 -8.11 16.01
N LYS A 124 -5.50 -6.81 16.01
CA LYS A 124 -6.41 -5.76 16.52
C LYS A 124 -6.85 -4.77 15.43
N GLY A 125 -6.75 -5.17 14.17
CA GLY A 125 -7.14 -4.36 13.03
C GLY A 125 -5.96 -3.83 12.21
N SER A 126 -6.26 -3.45 10.97
CA SER A 126 -5.27 -2.93 10.00
C SER A 126 -5.06 -1.43 10.13
N ARG A 127 -5.93 -0.71 10.84
CA ARG A 127 -6.02 0.76 10.91
C ARG A 127 -5.94 1.41 9.53
N CYS A 128 -6.71 0.87 8.60
CA CYS A 128 -6.77 1.40 7.25
C CYS A 128 -7.40 2.80 7.28
N SER A 129 -6.72 3.80 6.69
CA SER A 129 -7.22 5.17 6.59
C SER A 129 -8.12 5.40 5.37
N ALA A 130 -8.26 4.38 4.51
CA ALA A 130 -9.02 4.45 3.27
C ALA A 130 -10.46 4.92 3.53
N ASN A 131 -10.82 6.03 2.91
CA ASN A 131 -12.12 6.69 3.01
C ASN A 131 -12.60 7.02 4.44
N TYR A 132 -11.71 6.97 5.43
CA TYR A 132 -11.95 7.41 6.79
C TYR A 132 -11.27 8.75 7.08
N SER A 133 -10.03 8.91 6.66
CA SER A 133 -9.25 10.15 6.80
C SER A 133 -8.53 10.56 5.51
N ASN A 134 -8.52 9.73 4.48
CA ASN A 134 -7.98 10.05 3.18
C ASN A 134 -8.75 9.37 2.03
N MET A 135 -8.60 9.94 0.85
CA MET A 135 -9.05 9.39 -0.43
C MET A 135 -7.95 9.61 -1.46
N MET A 136 -7.96 8.82 -2.52
CA MET A 136 -6.99 8.90 -3.61
C MET A 136 -7.64 9.52 -4.84
N ILE A 137 -7.09 10.63 -5.31
CA ILE A 137 -7.52 11.28 -6.55
C ILE A 137 -6.64 10.77 -7.68
N LEU A 138 -7.25 10.23 -8.71
CA LEU A 138 -6.59 9.69 -9.89
C LEU A 138 -6.32 10.79 -10.93
N PRO A 139 -5.37 10.60 -11.85
CA PRO A 139 -5.04 11.61 -12.86
C PRO A 139 -6.20 12.02 -13.78
N ASP A 140 -7.22 11.17 -13.94
CA ASP A 140 -8.42 11.42 -14.72
C ASP A 140 -9.54 12.10 -13.90
N GLY A 141 -9.26 12.49 -12.66
CA GLY A 141 -10.21 13.12 -11.74
C GLY A 141 -11.12 12.16 -10.99
N LYS A 142 -11.07 10.86 -11.28
CA LYS A 142 -11.80 9.86 -10.48
C LYS A 142 -11.21 9.75 -9.09
N VAL A 143 -12.04 9.32 -8.16
CA VAL A 143 -11.65 9.16 -6.76
C VAL A 143 -11.84 7.71 -6.33
N THR A 144 -10.82 7.14 -5.72
CA THR A 144 -10.84 5.80 -5.14
C THR A 144 -10.43 5.82 -3.67
N ILE A 145 -10.74 4.75 -2.97
CA ILE A 145 -10.41 4.60 -1.54
C ILE A 145 -8.96 4.16 -1.29
N CYS A 146 -8.27 3.64 -2.30
CA CYS A 146 -6.90 3.13 -2.15
C CYS A 146 -6.18 3.13 -3.49
N GLU A 147 -4.89 3.48 -3.49
CA GLU A 147 -4.03 3.45 -4.68
C GLU A 147 -3.94 2.07 -5.34
N GLN A 148 -4.17 1.00 -4.60
CA GLN A 148 -4.17 -0.36 -5.16
C GLN A 148 -5.51 -0.79 -5.77
N LEU A 149 -6.53 0.07 -5.72
CA LEU A 149 -7.89 -0.20 -6.23
C LEU A 149 -8.30 0.77 -7.34
N TYR A 150 -7.35 1.52 -7.89
CA TYR A 150 -7.56 2.66 -8.80
C TYR A 150 -8.34 2.33 -10.09
N TRP A 151 -8.46 1.10 -10.47
CA TRP A 151 -9.12 0.65 -11.71
C TRP A 151 -10.24 -0.35 -11.46
N ASN A 152 -10.50 -0.69 -10.21
CA ASN A 152 -11.66 -1.48 -9.88
C ASN A 152 -12.89 -0.56 -9.72
N PRO A 153 -13.89 -0.65 -10.62
CA PRO A 153 -15.07 0.21 -10.60
C PRO A 153 -15.84 0.10 -9.27
N ASN A 154 -15.73 -1.05 -8.59
CA ASN A 154 -16.36 -1.26 -7.28
C ASN A 154 -15.80 -0.37 -6.17
N TYR A 155 -14.65 0.25 -6.37
CA TYR A 155 -13.99 1.13 -5.38
C TYR A 155 -13.75 2.56 -5.89
N ILE A 156 -14.32 2.90 -7.04
CA ILE A 156 -14.42 4.30 -7.48
C ILE A 156 -15.63 4.92 -6.79
N ILE A 157 -15.39 5.96 -6.01
CA ILE A 157 -16.40 6.61 -5.16
C ILE A 157 -16.90 7.94 -5.71
N GLY A 158 -16.26 8.49 -6.73
CA GLY A 158 -16.68 9.73 -7.36
C GLY A 158 -15.76 10.19 -8.49
N ASP A 159 -16.09 11.36 -9.03
CA ASP A 159 -15.41 12.00 -10.17
C ASP A 159 -15.36 13.51 -9.93
N LEU A 160 -14.17 14.03 -9.62
CA LEU A 160 -13.96 15.46 -9.34
C LEU A 160 -14.05 16.35 -10.59
N THR A 161 -14.18 15.79 -11.77
CA THR A 161 -14.52 16.57 -12.96
C THR A 161 -16.01 16.97 -12.98
N LYS A 162 -16.83 16.36 -12.11
CA LYS A 162 -18.29 16.54 -12.04
C LYS A 162 -18.80 16.86 -10.64
N GLN A 163 -18.00 16.61 -9.62
CA GLN A 163 -18.39 16.71 -8.22
C GLN A 163 -17.33 17.47 -7.43
N SER A 164 -17.71 18.12 -6.37
CA SER A 164 -16.79 18.71 -5.41
C SER A 164 -16.22 17.64 -4.46
N ILE A 165 -15.11 17.92 -3.81
CA ILE A 165 -14.52 17.04 -2.79
C ILE A 165 -15.53 16.68 -1.68
N PRO A 166 -16.27 17.64 -1.08
CA PRO A 166 -17.28 17.31 -0.09
C PRO A 166 -18.40 16.38 -0.59
N GLU A 167 -18.85 16.56 -1.84
CA GLU A 167 -19.88 15.69 -2.43
C GLU A 167 -19.39 14.27 -2.60
N VAL A 168 -18.16 14.08 -3.09
CA VAL A 168 -17.55 12.74 -3.20
C VAL A 168 -17.34 12.10 -1.84
N TRP A 169 -16.74 12.86 -0.90
CA TRP A 169 -16.43 12.37 0.45
C TRP A 169 -17.67 11.91 1.21
N ASN A 170 -18.79 12.65 1.09
CA ASN A 170 -20.04 12.35 1.76
C ASN A 170 -21.03 11.56 0.90
N SER A 171 -20.57 11.03 -0.24
CA SER A 171 -21.46 10.25 -1.10
C SER A 171 -21.95 8.98 -0.39
N PRO A 172 -23.16 8.50 -0.69
CA PRO A 172 -23.66 7.24 -0.10
C PRO A 172 -22.70 6.06 -0.31
N ARG A 173 -22.02 6.02 -1.45
CA ARG A 173 -21.04 4.99 -1.77
C ARG A 173 -19.78 5.11 -0.91
N ALA A 174 -19.24 6.31 -0.74
CA ALA A 174 -18.11 6.55 0.12
C ALA A 174 -18.40 6.16 1.57
N LEU A 175 -19.58 6.57 2.06
CA LEU A 175 -20.03 6.26 3.42
C LEU A 175 -20.27 4.76 3.63
N ALA A 176 -20.85 4.06 2.67
CA ALA A 176 -21.06 2.62 2.76
C ALA A 176 -19.75 1.82 2.81
N LEU A 177 -18.70 2.29 2.12
CA LEU A 177 -17.38 1.66 2.17
C LEU A 177 -16.63 1.97 3.48
N ALA A 178 -16.81 3.19 4.02
CA ALA A 178 -16.16 3.60 5.25
C ALA A 178 -16.86 3.02 6.50
N PHE A 179 -18.20 2.97 6.48
CA PHE A 179 -19.05 2.60 7.60
C PHE A 179 -20.07 1.53 7.20
N PRO A 180 -19.60 0.33 6.78
CA PRO A 180 -20.51 -0.74 6.37
C PRO A 180 -21.37 -1.19 7.56
N LYS A 181 -22.63 -1.47 7.29
CA LYS A 181 -23.57 -2.01 8.28
C LYS A 181 -23.48 -3.53 8.30
N ARG A 182 -23.82 -4.14 9.43
CA ARG A 182 -23.85 -5.61 9.57
C ARG A 182 -24.74 -6.26 8.49
N ASP A 183 -25.82 -5.62 8.12
CA ASP A 183 -26.77 -6.14 7.11
C ASP A 183 -26.22 -6.11 5.68
N ASP A 184 -25.17 -5.33 5.42
CA ASP A 184 -24.49 -5.31 4.13
C ASP A 184 -23.64 -6.58 3.88
N PHE A 185 -23.45 -7.41 4.93
CA PHE A 185 -22.65 -8.63 4.86
C PHE A 185 -23.53 -9.85 4.61
N ARG A 186 -23.10 -10.72 3.71
CA ARG A 186 -23.77 -11.98 3.40
C ARG A 186 -23.70 -12.95 4.58
N ASP A 187 -24.63 -13.88 4.69
CA ASP A 187 -24.66 -14.88 5.76
C ASP A 187 -23.45 -15.79 5.82
N VAL A 188 -22.79 -15.98 4.67
CA VAL A 188 -21.54 -16.76 4.56
C VAL A 188 -20.31 -16.01 5.11
N SER A 189 -20.41 -14.70 5.29
CA SER A 189 -19.34 -13.90 5.85
C SER A 189 -19.24 -14.08 7.36
N PRO A 190 -18.07 -14.45 7.91
CA PRO A 190 -17.87 -14.49 9.36
C PRO A 190 -18.16 -13.15 10.05
N CYS A 191 -17.98 -12.02 9.35
CA CYS A 191 -18.27 -10.69 9.87
C CYS A 191 -19.76 -10.50 10.19
N LYS A 192 -20.68 -11.13 9.46
CA LYS A 192 -22.13 -11.03 9.69
C LYS A 192 -22.53 -11.44 11.11
N ARG A 193 -21.87 -12.47 11.67
CA ARG A 193 -22.16 -13.04 12.99
C ARG A 193 -21.13 -12.67 14.05
N CYS A 194 -20.18 -11.79 13.71
CA CYS A 194 -19.11 -11.43 14.63
C CYS A 194 -19.63 -10.66 15.84
N LYS A 195 -19.25 -11.10 17.06
CA LYS A 195 -19.70 -10.48 18.32
C LYS A 195 -19.19 -9.06 18.51
N ILE A 196 -17.99 -8.76 17.96
CA ILE A 196 -17.34 -7.46 18.08
C ILE A 196 -17.47 -6.64 16.79
N PHE A 197 -18.47 -6.92 15.95
CA PHE A 197 -18.63 -6.25 14.65
C PHE A 197 -18.65 -4.73 14.79
N GLU A 198 -19.48 -4.19 15.67
CA GLU A 198 -19.63 -2.74 15.84
C GLU A 198 -18.34 -2.09 16.33
N GLU A 199 -17.64 -2.72 17.27
CA GLU A 199 -16.35 -2.24 17.75
C GLU A 199 -15.28 -2.30 16.63
N CYS A 200 -15.27 -3.38 15.85
CA CYS A 200 -14.32 -3.56 14.76
C CYS A 200 -14.51 -2.53 13.63
N TYR A 201 -15.76 -2.17 13.30
CA TYR A 201 -16.09 -1.29 12.20
C TYR A 201 -16.25 0.18 12.57
N ASN A 202 -16.29 0.51 13.84
CA ASN A 202 -16.11 1.89 14.31
C ASN A 202 -14.67 2.41 14.05
N PHE A 203 -13.75 1.50 13.84
CA PHE A 203 -12.40 1.78 13.35
C PHE A 203 -12.17 0.97 12.08
N PRO A 204 -11.56 1.54 11.02
CA PRO A 204 -11.34 0.82 9.76
C PRO A 204 -10.28 -0.29 9.94
N ASN A 205 -10.69 -1.35 10.59
CA ASN A 205 -9.80 -2.45 11.00
C ASN A 205 -9.55 -3.50 9.92
N ARG A 206 -10.06 -3.28 8.71
CA ARG A 206 -9.97 -4.24 7.61
C ARG A 206 -9.31 -3.63 6.38
N CYS A 207 -8.27 -4.25 5.87
CA CYS A 207 -7.67 -3.88 4.60
C CYS A 207 -8.42 -4.56 3.45
N ILE A 208 -9.19 -3.80 2.68
CA ILE A 208 -9.96 -4.33 1.55
C ILE A 208 -9.04 -5.02 0.52
N VAL A 209 -7.87 -4.46 0.25
CA VAL A 209 -6.89 -5.06 -0.67
C VAL A 209 -6.45 -6.45 -0.20
N ASP A 210 -6.21 -6.61 1.09
CA ASP A 210 -5.79 -7.89 1.65
C ASP A 210 -6.94 -8.91 1.65
N VAL A 211 -8.16 -8.46 1.88
CA VAL A 211 -9.37 -9.29 1.75
C VAL A 211 -9.52 -9.79 0.31
N LEU A 212 -9.39 -8.90 -0.66
CA LEU A 212 -9.48 -9.27 -2.08
C LEU A 212 -8.37 -10.25 -2.49
N LYS A 213 -7.15 -10.06 -1.97
CA LYS A 213 -6.03 -10.98 -2.18
C LYS A 213 -6.25 -12.36 -1.57
N GLY A 214 -6.89 -12.41 -0.41
CA GLY A 214 -7.14 -13.65 0.31
C GLY A 214 -8.35 -14.42 -0.19
N TYR A 215 -9.40 -13.71 -0.59
CA TYR A 215 -10.73 -14.31 -0.79
C TYR A 215 -11.38 -13.99 -2.13
N GLY A 216 -10.77 -13.13 -2.95
CA GLY A 216 -11.34 -12.68 -4.22
C GLY A 216 -12.47 -11.65 -4.07
N GLU A 217 -12.92 -11.11 -5.20
CA GLU A 217 -13.94 -10.04 -5.22
C GLU A 217 -15.31 -10.50 -4.70
N VAL A 218 -15.68 -11.73 -5.00
CA VAL A 218 -16.95 -12.32 -4.56
C VAL A 218 -17.06 -12.35 -3.03
N ASN A 219 -15.93 -12.43 -2.33
CA ASN A 219 -15.86 -12.47 -0.87
C ASN A 219 -15.26 -11.18 -0.29
N SER A 220 -15.51 -10.06 -0.94
CA SER A 220 -15.06 -8.74 -0.47
C SER A 220 -15.63 -8.33 0.89
N ASP A 221 -16.68 -9.00 1.34
CA ASP A 221 -17.31 -8.86 2.67
C ASP A 221 -16.68 -9.74 3.75
N PHE A 222 -15.66 -10.54 3.44
CA PHE A 222 -14.97 -11.38 4.43
C PHE A 222 -14.07 -10.54 5.35
N PRO A 223 -13.69 -11.10 6.53
CA PRO A 223 -12.78 -10.41 7.44
C PRO A 223 -11.39 -10.20 6.84
N ASP A 224 -10.62 -9.31 7.43
CA ASP A 224 -9.18 -9.20 7.13
C ASP A 224 -8.52 -10.58 7.31
N PRO A 225 -7.62 -11.02 6.42
CA PRO A 225 -6.97 -12.33 6.52
C PRO A 225 -6.22 -12.58 7.83
N ARG A 226 -5.90 -11.53 8.57
CA ARG A 226 -5.24 -11.62 9.88
C ARG A 226 -6.21 -11.79 11.04
N CYS A 227 -7.50 -11.58 10.82
CA CYS A 227 -8.52 -11.72 11.86
C CYS A 227 -8.59 -13.16 12.39
N VAL A 228 -8.88 -13.32 13.68
CA VAL A 228 -9.07 -14.64 14.30
C VAL A 228 -10.20 -15.43 13.67
N GLU A 229 -11.24 -14.75 13.18
CA GLU A 229 -12.39 -15.34 12.49
C GLU A 229 -12.15 -15.52 10.97
N ALA A 230 -10.94 -15.22 10.49
CA ALA A 230 -10.63 -15.32 9.06
C ALA A 230 -10.60 -16.78 8.61
N PRO A 231 -11.37 -17.15 7.57
CA PRO A 231 -11.30 -18.48 6.99
C PRO A 231 -9.96 -18.70 6.27
N ALA A 232 -9.68 -19.94 5.89
CA ALA A 232 -8.56 -20.25 5.02
C ALA A 232 -8.67 -19.46 3.70
N PHE A 233 -7.53 -19.12 3.09
CA PHE A 233 -7.53 -18.44 1.80
C PHE A 233 -8.24 -19.27 0.73
N LEU A 234 -9.15 -18.61 0.01
CA LEU A 234 -10.00 -19.22 -1.03
C LEU A 234 -9.50 -18.89 -2.44
N SER A 235 -8.59 -17.93 -2.59
CA SER A 235 -8.18 -17.40 -3.88
C SER A 235 -6.72 -17.74 -4.19
N GLU A 236 -6.47 -18.08 -5.45
CA GLU A 236 -5.13 -18.19 -6.04
C GLU A 236 -4.47 -16.83 -6.32
N LEU A 237 -5.13 -15.72 -6.01
CA LEU A 237 -4.52 -14.39 -6.02
C LEU A 237 -3.39 -14.25 -4.99
N ARG A 238 -3.00 -15.36 -4.38
CA ARG A 238 -1.74 -15.45 -3.66
C ARG A 238 -0.59 -15.18 -4.64
N PRO A 239 0.28 -14.24 -4.36
CA PRO A 239 1.59 -14.29 -4.98
C PRO A 239 2.25 -15.61 -4.58
N GLU A 240 2.43 -16.50 -5.52
CA GLU A 240 3.27 -17.68 -5.36
C GLU A 240 4.72 -17.28 -5.09
#